data_7646c4c1eb6a28448c80e30c714085cc
#
_entry.id   7646c4c1eb6a28448c80e30c714085cc
#
_cell.length_a   1.000
_cell.length_b   1.000
_cell.length_c   1.000
_cell.angle_alpha   90.00
_cell.angle_beta   90.00
_cell.angle_gamma   90.00
#
_symmetry.space_group_name_H-M   'P 1'
#
loop_
_entity.id
_entity.type
_entity.pdbx_description
1 polymer ?
#
loop_
_entity_poly.entity_id
_entity_poly.type
_entity_poly.pdbx_seq_one_letter_code
_entity_poly.pdbx_strand_id
1 'polypeptide(L)'
;MQAHILGFPRIGAARELKFALESYWSGKSDRAALEQTGRDLRARHWAQQQAAGLDFVTVGDFAFYDQVLNTSALLGAIPARFRDHVAQSKLRYQLERRLTEVELR
;
A
#
# COMPACT_ATOMS: atom_id res chain seq x y z
N MET A 1 28.66 -3.53 -13.89
CA MET A 1 27.62 -2.54 -13.54
C MET A 1 26.40 -3.28 -13.02
N GLN A 2 25.79 -2.79 -11.96
CA GLN A 2 24.58 -3.38 -11.37
C GLN A 2 23.40 -2.48 -11.68
N ALA A 3 22.29 -3.06 -12.17
CA ALA A 3 21.09 -2.36 -12.56
C ALA A 3 19.97 -2.55 -11.52
N HIS A 4 19.32 -1.46 -11.17
CA HIS A 4 18.12 -1.47 -10.31
C HIS A 4 17.22 -0.28 -10.65
N ILE A 5 16.03 -0.26 -10.12
CA ILE A 5 15.06 0.84 -10.21
C ILE A 5 14.74 1.36 -8.81
N LEU A 6 14.32 2.62 -8.71
CA LEU A 6 13.95 3.24 -7.42
C LEU A 6 12.65 2.69 -6.85
N GLY A 7 11.73 2.29 -7.70
CA GLY A 7 10.44 1.73 -7.32
C GLY A 7 9.66 1.26 -8.53
N PHE A 8 8.57 0.54 -8.28
CA PHE A 8 7.67 0.02 -9.31
C PHE A 8 6.25 0.54 -9.08
N PRO A 9 5.50 0.93 -10.14
CA PRO A 9 4.13 1.39 -10.01
C PRO A 9 3.25 0.35 -9.30
N ARG A 10 2.67 0.72 -8.16
CA ARG A 10 1.95 -0.21 -7.27
C ARG A 10 0.53 -0.53 -7.72
N ILE A 11 -0.07 0.35 -8.52
CA ILE A 11 -1.52 0.31 -8.78
C ILE A 11 -1.97 -0.92 -9.58
N GLY A 12 -1.08 -1.51 -10.36
CA GLY A 12 -1.36 -2.60 -11.29
C GLY A 12 -1.77 -2.10 -12.67
N ALA A 13 -1.51 -2.93 -13.70
CA ALA A 13 -1.78 -2.58 -15.10
C ALA A 13 -3.27 -2.31 -15.38
N ALA A 14 -4.16 -3.02 -14.70
CA ALA A 14 -5.62 -2.84 -14.76
C ALA A 14 -6.19 -2.08 -13.55
N ARG A 15 -5.36 -1.35 -12.82
CA ARG A 15 -5.74 -0.61 -11.61
C ARG A 15 -6.32 -1.49 -10.50
N GLU A 16 -5.84 -2.71 -10.37
CA GLU A 16 -6.37 -3.72 -9.44
C GLU A 16 -6.34 -3.22 -8.00
N LEU A 17 -5.28 -2.51 -7.59
CA LEU A 17 -5.17 -1.99 -6.24
C LEU A 17 -6.23 -0.92 -5.94
N LYS A 18 -6.52 -0.03 -6.90
CA LYS A 18 -7.57 0.98 -6.77
C LYS A 18 -8.93 0.33 -6.52
N PHE A 19 -9.30 -0.61 -7.37
CA PHE A 19 -10.60 -1.28 -7.26
C PHE A 19 -10.71 -2.14 -6.00
N ALA A 20 -9.62 -2.78 -5.57
CA ALA A 20 -9.58 -3.53 -4.32
C ALA A 20 -9.77 -2.62 -3.10
N LEU A 21 -9.15 -1.44 -3.07
CA LEU A 21 -9.34 -0.44 -2.01
C LEU A 21 -10.77 0.10 -1.98
N GLU A 22 -11.32 0.48 -3.12
CA GLU A 22 -12.69 0.98 -3.22
C GLU A 22 -13.71 -0.07 -2.78
N SER A 23 -13.52 -1.34 -3.16
CA SER A 23 -14.35 -2.46 -2.70
C SER A 23 -14.27 -2.66 -1.18
N TYR A 24 -13.07 -2.59 -0.62
CA TYR A 24 -12.86 -2.70 0.82
C TYR A 24 -13.51 -1.54 1.59
N TRP A 25 -13.32 -0.31 1.14
CA TRP A 25 -13.89 0.86 1.80
C TRP A 25 -15.41 0.93 1.70
N SER A 26 -15.99 0.42 0.61
CA SER A 26 -17.45 0.32 0.45
C SER A 26 -18.08 -0.87 1.18
N GLY A 27 -17.28 -1.73 1.81
CA GLY A 27 -17.74 -2.93 2.51
C GLY A 27 -18.07 -4.12 1.60
N LYS A 28 -17.76 -4.05 0.31
CA LYS A 28 -18.02 -5.14 -0.66
C LYS A 28 -17.01 -6.28 -0.57
N SER A 29 -15.81 -6.02 -0.06
CA SER A 29 -14.78 -7.02 0.19
C SER A 29 -14.21 -6.90 1.59
N ASP A 30 -13.56 -7.95 2.08
CA ASP A 30 -12.92 -7.97 3.37
C ASP A 30 -11.42 -7.60 3.28
N ARG A 31 -10.79 -7.46 4.47
CA ARG A 31 -9.36 -7.17 4.58
C ARG A 31 -8.49 -8.27 3.94
N ALA A 32 -8.89 -9.54 4.08
CA ALA A 32 -8.13 -10.65 3.53
C ALA A 32 -8.04 -10.58 2.00
N ALA A 33 -9.14 -10.21 1.33
CA ALA A 33 -9.17 -10.01 -0.12
C ALA A 33 -8.26 -8.85 -0.56
N LEU A 34 -8.26 -7.73 0.17
CA LEU A 34 -7.37 -6.60 -0.11
C LEU A 34 -5.90 -6.98 0.08
N GLU A 35 -5.56 -7.64 1.16
CA GLU A 35 -4.19 -8.12 1.42
C GLU A 35 -3.72 -9.13 0.37
N GLN A 36 -4.61 -10.00 -0.11
CA GLN A 36 -4.29 -10.95 -1.17
C GLN A 36 -3.97 -10.22 -2.47
N THR A 37 -4.78 -9.23 -2.85
CA THR A 37 -4.50 -8.38 -4.03
C THR A 37 -3.14 -7.72 -3.92
N GLY A 38 -2.79 -7.20 -2.74
CA GLY A 38 -1.47 -6.62 -2.49
C GLY A 38 -0.33 -7.62 -2.63
N ARG A 39 -0.50 -8.85 -2.15
CA ARG A 39 0.50 -9.92 -2.32
C ARG A 39 0.69 -10.29 -3.78
N ASP A 40 -0.40 -10.46 -4.52
CA ASP A 40 -0.37 -10.85 -5.93
C ASP A 40 0.29 -9.77 -6.79
N LEU A 41 0.00 -8.50 -6.54
CA LEU A 41 0.63 -7.37 -7.21
C LEU A 41 2.14 -7.33 -6.95
N ARG A 42 2.57 -7.46 -5.69
CA ARG A 42 4.01 -7.47 -5.36
C ARG A 42 4.72 -8.64 -6.03
N ALA A 43 4.18 -9.84 -5.95
CA ALA A 43 4.76 -11.03 -6.58
C ALA A 43 4.92 -10.85 -8.08
N ARG A 44 3.89 -10.34 -8.76
CA ARG A 44 3.91 -10.07 -10.20
C ARG A 44 4.94 -8.99 -10.56
N HIS A 45 5.00 -7.90 -9.82
CA HIS A 45 5.93 -6.80 -10.09
C HIS A 45 7.39 -7.19 -9.83
N TRP A 46 7.65 -8.00 -8.80
CA TRP A 46 8.99 -8.54 -8.57
C TRP A 46 9.42 -9.50 -9.67
N ALA A 47 8.51 -10.37 -10.13
CA ALA A 47 8.77 -11.26 -11.25
C ALA A 47 9.06 -10.48 -12.55
N GLN A 48 8.35 -9.38 -12.81
CA GLN A 48 8.61 -8.51 -13.96
C GLN A 48 9.98 -7.85 -13.89
N GLN A 49 10.40 -7.37 -12.72
CA GLN A 49 11.73 -6.79 -12.51
C GLN A 49 12.83 -7.84 -12.74
N GLN A 50 12.64 -9.05 -12.23
CA GLN A 50 13.56 -10.16 -12.44
C GLN A 50 13.65 -10.55 -13.91
N ALA A 51 12.53 -10.68 -14.61
CA ALA A 51 12.47 -11.01 -16.03
C ALA A 51 13.10 -9.92 -16.92
N ALA A 52 13.09 -8.67 -16.50
CA ALA A 52 13.74 -7.56 -17.18
C ALA A 52 15.26 -7.57 -17.05
N GLY A 53 15.84 -8.47 -16.26
CA GLY A 53 17.28 -8.62 -16.08
C GLY A 53 17.90 -7.65 -15.08
N LEU A 54 17.12 -7.10 -14.15
CA LEU A 54 17.65 -6.27 -13.07
C LEU A 54 18.46 -7.13 -12.09
N ASP A 55 19.59 -6.60 -11.62
CA ASP A 55 20.45 -7.27 -10.63
C ASP A 55 19.81 -7.24 -9.24
N PHE A 56 19.05 -6.17 -8.93
CA PHE A 56 18.31 -6.00 -7.69
C PHE A 56 16.84 -5.78 -7.97
N VAL A 57 15.99 -6.44 -7.21
CA VAL A 57 14.54 -6.23 -7.19
C VAL A 57 14.20 -5.26 -6.07
N THR A 58 13.51 -4.17 -6.40
CA THR A 58 13.08 -3.17 -5.43
C THR A 58 11.96 -3.73 -4.55
N VAL A 59 12.16 -3.66 -3.25
CA VAL A 59 11.20 -4.06 -2.22
C VAL A 59 10.97 -2.91 -1.23
N GLY A 60 9.87 -2.96 -0.49
CA GLY A 60 9.56 -1.94 0.53
C GLY A 60 8.95 -0.64 -0.02
N ASP A 61 8.76 -0.52 -1.32
CA ASP A 61 8.14 0.62 -1.99
C ASP A 61 6.62 0.49 -2.14
N PHE A 62 6.07 -0.67 -1.82
CA PHE A 62 4.63 -0.93 -1.90
C PHE A 62 3.89 -0.30 -0.72
N ALA A 63 2.86 0.48 -1.04
CA ALA A 63 1.85 0.94 -0.08
C ALA A 63 0.46 0.74 -0.68
N PHE A 64 -0.54 0.45 0.16
CA PHE A 64 -1.90 0.29 -0.33
C PHE A 64 -2.48 1.60 -0.86
N TYR A 65 -2.18 2.70 -0.19
CA TYR A 65 -2.67 4.02 -0.56
C TYR A 65 -1.54 5.06 -0.60
N ASP A 66 -0.89 5.35 0.52
CA ASP A 66 0.10 6.40 0.66
C ASP A 66 1.38 5.88 1.34
N GLN A 67 2.52 6.07 0.69
CA GLN A 67 3.81 5.61 1.19
C GLN A 67 4.31 6.43 2.39
N VAL A 68 4.06 7.73 2.41
CA VAL A 68 4.45 8.60 3.53
C VAL A 68 3.69 8.20 4.78
N LEU A 69 2.38 8.00 4.67
CA LEU A 69 1.54 7.52 5.76
C LEU A 69 1.99 6.14 6.26
N ASN A 70 2.29 5.23 5.33
CA ASN A 70 2.75 3.89 5.66
C ASN A 70 4.07 3.91 6.45
N THR A 71 5.02 4.73 6.01
CA THR A 71 6.32 4.91 6.67
C THR A 71 6.15 5.62 8.02
N SER A 72 5.29 6.62 8.11
CA SER A 72 4.96 7.31 9.36
C SER A 72 4.39 6.35 10.39
N ALA A 73 3.48 5.46 9.99
CA ALA A 73 2.93 4.43 10.85
C ALA A 73 4.00 3.42 11.29
N LEU A 74 4.89 3.01 10.38
CA LEU A 74 6.00 2.10 10.68
C LEU A 74 6.96 2.69 11.72
N LEU A 75 7.25 3.98 11.64
CA LEU A 75 8.15 4.69 12.56
C LEU A 75 7.46 5.15 13.84
N GLY A 76 6.14 4.98 13.96
CA GLY A 76 5.36 5.47 15.09
C GLY A 76 5.17 6.99 15.11
N ALA A 77 5.48 7.69 14.01
CA ALA A 77 5.32 9.14 13.86
C ALA A 77 3.85 9.51 13.62
N ILE A 78 2.99 9.22 14.58
CA ILE A 78 1.54 9.39 14.48
C ILE A 78 1.11 10.60 15.30
N PRO A 79 0.38 11.57 14.70
CA PRO A 79 -0.17 12.71 15.44
C PRO A 79 -1.05 12.23 16.60
N ALA A 80 -0.97 12.94 17.73
CA ALA A 80 -1.68 12.55 18.96
C ALA A 80 -3.18 12.33 18.75
N ARG A 81 -3.82 13.13 17.90
CA ARG A 81 -5.26 13.02 17.57
C ARG A 81 -5.66 11.70 16.90
N PHE A 82 -4.71 10.93 16.38
CA PHE A 82 -4.96 9.66 15.69
C PHE A 82 -4.46 8.44 16.45
N ARG A 83 -3.81 8.62 17.62
CA ARG A 83 -3.21 7.50 18.37
C ARG A 83 -4.22 6.41 18.75
N ASP A 84 -5.41 6.80 19.18
CA ASP A 84 -6.46 5.85 19.56
C ASP A 84 -6.97 5.04 18.37
N HIS A 85 -6.90 5.60 17.18
CA HIS A 85 -7.27 4.90 15.94
C HIS A 85 -6.22 3.86 15.52
N VAL A 86 -4.95 4.06 15.85
CA VAL A 86 -3.86 3.13 15.50
C VAL A 86 -3.80 1.95 16.46
N ALA A 87 -4.16 2.16 17.73
CA ALA A 87 -4.17 1.10 18.74
C ALA A 87 -5.20 -0.01 18.46
N GLN A 88 -6.22 0.28 17.68
CA GLN A 88 -7.24 -0.69 17.27
C GLN A 88 -6.88 -1.26 15.90
N SER A 89 -6.29 -2.44 15.87
CA SER A 89 -5.67 -3.09 14.71
C SER A 89 -6.53 -3.29 13.42
N LYS A 90 -7.78 -2.90 13.44
CA LYS A 90 -8.66 -2.86 12.25
C LYS A 90 -8.41 -1.66 11.32
N LEU A 91 -7.46 -0.80 11.61
CA LEU A 91 -7.54 0.63 11.31
C LEU A 91 -6.48 1.17 10.37
N ARG A 92 -5.45 0.41 9.99
CA ARG A 92 -4.44 0.94 9.06
C ARG A 92 -5.10 1.46 7.76
N TYR A 93 -6.00 0.68 7.19
CA TYR A 93 -6.68 1.04 5.95
C TYR A 93 -7.83 2.04 6.12
N GLN A 94 -8.46 2.05 7.28
CA GLN A 94 -9.48 3.05 7.63
C GLN A 94 -8.85 4.39 8.01
N LEU A 95 -7.68 4.37 8.62
CA LEU A 95 -6.91 5.57 8.93
C LEU A 95 -6.48 6.29 7.64
N GLU A 96 -6.01 5.54 6.65
CA GLU A 96 -5.66 6.07 5.34
C GLU A 96 -6.84 6.80 4.69
N ARG A 97 -8.04 6.23 4.74
CA ARG A 97 -9.24 6.89 4.25
C ARG A 97 -9.58 8.17 5.00
N ARG A 98 -9.55 8.13 6.35
CA ARG A 98 -9.91 9.29 7.18
C ARG A 98 -8.90 10.43 7.07
N LEU A 99 -7.61 10.12 6.97
CA LEU A 99 -6.58 11.14 6.78
C LEU A 99 -6.75 11.84 5.43
N THR A 100 -7.04 11.09 4.38
CA THR A 100 -7.33 11.64 3.06
C THR A 100 -8.58 12.53 3.07
N GLU A 101 -9.64 12.13 3.76
CA GLU A 101 -10.86 12.95 3.92
C GLU A 101 -10.62 14.25 4.69
N VAL A 102 -9.66 14.26 5.62
CA VAL A 102 -9.30 15.46 6.41
C VAL A 102 -8.38 16.39 5.62
N GLU A 103 -7.45 15.85 4.83
CA GLU A 103 -6.56 16.64 4.00
C GLU A 103 -7.26 17.31 2.81
N LEU A 104 -8.36 16.75 2.35
CA LEU A 104 -9.18 17.29 1.26
C LEU A 104 -10.21 18.35 1.73
N ARG A 105 -10.26 18.66 3.01
CA ARG A 105 -11.11 19.70 3.59
C ARG A 105 -10.30 20.95 3.92
#